data_341799e0a49678f3554bd217320a23c5
#
_entry.id   341799e0a49678f3554bd217320a23c5
#
_cell.length_a   1.000
_cell.length_b   1.000
_cell.length_c   1.000
_cell.angle_alpha   90.00
_cell.angle_beta   90.00
_cell.angle_gamma   90.00
#
_symmetry.space_group_name_H-M   'P 1'
#
loop_
_entity.id
_entity.type
_entity.pdbx_description
1 polymer ?
#
loop_
_entity_poly.entity_id
_entity_poly.type
_entity_poly.pdbx_seq_one_letter_code
_entity_poly.pdbx_strand_id
1 'polypeptide(L)'
;MIAPDILQELKREQQQSISAATLTKSQLAIIYEQQWFHIWVPKLYGGLELSLAEGLKLLEELAYTDGGLAWTITLCSGANMFAGYIAPSIAEAMFSNPKTCFGGSGKVAGKAIWNGFTYLLSGNWSYATGAPHLTHFTLNAPIFDGEQPRLDANGLAVSASFFVPASQVNIIQDWATFGLECTASHSFSLEQVAVDANHCFYLLPSERKVDTPLFRVPFMTFAQLTLWVNYLGMYRRFLDLAVQCFKHQLCQSKDNVNAQKQLDALAISRTNLIEAQNMLEQKVSELWSQLQAKDNEIQPELLADIEKITKTWVKRMGVHVADLWPSLGIYAAQKNSELNIVFRNIFTATQHRLLHLQ
;
A
#
# COMPACT_ATOMS: atom_id res chain seq x y z
N MET A 1 -4.67 1.54 18.83
CA MET A 1 -5.75 0.56 18.60
C MET A 1 -6.96 1.29 18.05
N ILE A 2 -7.54 0.78 16.99
CA ILE A 2 -8.77 1.31 16.38
C ILE A 2 -9.95 0.92 17.30
N ALA A 3 -10.92 1.81 17.45
CA ALA A 3 -12.11 1.53 18.24
C ALA A 3 -12.90 0.35 17.66
N PRO A 4 -13.38 -0.61 18.50
CA PRO A 4 -14.02 -1.82 18.01
C PRO A 4 -15.27 -1.60 17.16
N ASP A 5 -16.03 -0.56 17.44
CA ASP A 5 -17.22 -0.15 16.69
C ASP A 5 -16.86 0.30 15.26
N ILE A 6 -15.76 1.02 15.09
CA ILE A 6 -15.23 1.39 13.78
C ILE A 6 -14.83 0.14 12.98
N LEU A 7 -14.09 -0.79 13.60
CA LEU A 7 -13.70 -2.05 12.94
C LEU A 7 -14.93 -2.86 12.51
N GLN A 8 -15.96 -2.91 13.36
CA GLN A 8 -17.21 -3.61 13.05
C GLN A 8 -17.95 -2.96 11.87
N GLU A 9 -18.00 -1.63 11.83
CA GLU A 9 -18.62 -0.89 10.73
C GLU A 9 -17.90 -1.14 9.40
N LEU A 10 -16.57 -1.03 9.38
CA LEU A 10 -15.75 -1.33 8.20
C LEU A 10 -15.99 -2.75 7.69
N LYS A 11 -16.09 -3.71 8.61
CA LYS A 11 -16.33 -5.12 8.28
C LYS A 11 -17.72 -5.34 7.68
N ARG A 12 -18.74 -4.64 8.18
CA ARG A 12 -20.11 -4.70 7.66
C ARG A 12 -20.19 -4.22 6.22
N GLU A 13 -19.43 -3.21 5.86
CA GLU A 13 -19.40 -2.61 4.51
C GLU A 13 -18.60 -3.44 3.47
N GLN A 14 -17.81 -4.43 3.90
CA GLN A 14 -16.86 -5.16 3.04
C GLN A 14 -17.53 -5.81 1.83
N GLN A 15 -18.66 -6.51 2.00
CA GLN A 15 -19.34 -7.17 0.88
C GLN A 15 -19.87 -6.17 -0.14
N GLN A 16 -20.35 -5.02 0.34
CA GLN A 16 -20.86 -3.96 -0.53
C GLN A 16 -19.73 -3.33 -1.34
N SER A 17 -18.57 -3.06 -0.72
CA SER A 17 -17.41 -2.49 -1.42
C SER A 17 -16.84 -3.45 -2.48
N ILE A 18 -16.79 -4.76 -2.18
CA ILE A 18 -16.39 -5.78 -3.15
C ILE A 18 -17.36 -5.80 -4.34
N SER A 19 -18.67 -5.81 -4.07
CA SER A 19 -19.70 -5.85 -5.11
C SER A 19 -19.71 -4.60 -5.98
N ALA A 20 -19.44 -3.44 -5.38
CA ALA A 20 -19.32 -2.16 -6.07
C ALA A 20 -17.96 -1.95 -6.77
N ALA A 21 -16.99 -2.85 -6.55
CA ALA A 21 -15.59 -2.72 -6.98
C ALA A 21 -14.96 -1.36 -6.60
N THR A 22 -15.38 -0.77 -5.48
CA THR A 22 -14.85 0.49 -4.93
C THR A 22 -15.22 0.61 -3.45
N LEU A 23 -14.52 1.43 -2.69
CA LEU A 23 -14.88 1.72 -1.30
C LEU A 23 -16.27 2.35 -1.23
N THR A 24 -17.03 2.00 -0.19
CA THR A 24 -18.33 2.62 0.07
C THR A 24 -18.18 4.04 0.60
N LYS A 25 -19.25 4.84 0.50
CA LYS A 25 -19.27 6.19 1.09
C LYS A 25 -19.06 6.16 2.59
N SER A 26 -19.59 5.15 3.30
CA SER A 26 -19.40 4.94 4.74
C SER A 26 -17.94 4.68 5.07
N GLN A 27 -17.28 3.77 4.34
CA GLN A 27 -15.86 3.50 4.51
C GLN A 27 -15.00 4.75 4.28
N LEU A 28 -15.26 5.50 3.21
CA LEU A 28 -14.55 6.75 2.92
C LEU A 28 -14.79 7.81 4.00
N ALA A 29 -16.02 7.93 4.52
CA ALA A 29 -16.32 8.86 5.62
C ALA A 29 -15.48 8.56 6.86
N ILE A 30 -15.40 7.29 7.26
CA ILE A 30 -14.55 6.85 8.39
C ILE A 30 -13.08 7.14 8.11
N ILE A 31 -12.57 6.82 6.91
CA ILE A 31 -11.17 7.06 6.55
C ILE A 31 -10.82 8.55 6.68
N TYR A 32 -11.69 9.43 6.20
CA TYR A 32 -11.48 10.89 6.29
C TYR A 32 -11.58 11.39 7.74
N GLU A 33 -12.55 10.93 8.51
CA GLU A 33 -12.71 11.29 9.93
C GLU A 33 -11.50 10.87 10.76
N GLN A 34 -10.99 9.66 10.51
CA GLN A 34 -9.80 9.12 11.17
C GLN A 34 -8.49 9.62 10.56
N GLN A 35 -8.53 10.41 9.51
CA GLN A 35 -7.39 10.91 8.75
C GLN A 35 -6.43 9.79 8.25
N TRP A 36 -6.94 8.60 7.92
CA TRP A 36 -6.07 7.47 7.55
C TRP A 36 -5.37 7.62 6.20
N PHE A 37 -5.84 8.49 5.32
CA PHE A 37 -5.02 8.88 4.16
C PHE A 37 -3.87 9.82 4.55
N HIS A 38 -3.92 10.48 5.72
CA HIS A 38 -2.93 11.46 6.18
C HIS A 38 -2.02 10.94 7.29
N ILE A 39 -1.93 9.61 7.51
CA ILE A 39 -1.08 9.03 8.57
C ILE A 39 0.40 9.40 8.46
N TRP A 40 0.88 9.64 7.24
CA TRP A 40 2.27 10.01 6.95
C TRP A 40 2.46 11.49 6.59
N VAL A 41 1.38 12.25 6.41
CA VAL A 41 1.45 13.69 6.10
C VAL A 41 2.00 14.43 7.31
N PRO A 42 2.94 15.38 7.11
CA PRO A 42 3.49 16.19 8.19
C PRO A 42 2.42 16.90 9.01
N LYS A 43 2.61 16.97 10.33
CA LYS A 43 1.72 17.73 11.23
C LYS A 43 1.60 19.19 10.84
N LEU A 44 2.69 19.77 10.32
CA LEU A 44 2.71 21.15 9.85
C LEU A 44 1.74 21.42 8.70
N TYR A 45 1.31 20.35 7.98
CA TYR A 45 0.31 20.40 6.91
C TYR A 45 -1.04 19.79 7.33
N GLY A 46 -1.25 19.55 8.64
CA GLY A 46 -2.50 19.03 9.19
C GLY A 46 -2.62 17.51 9.19
N GLY A 47 -1.55 16.77 8.90
CA GLY A 47 -1.53 15.31 8.96
C GLY A 47 -1.20 14.74 10.34
N LEU A 48 -1.26 13.41 10.47
CA LEU A 48 -0.98 12.71 11.73
C LEU A 48 0.52 12.55 12.00
N GLU A 49 1.35 12.51 10.97
CA GLU A 49 2.81 12.31 11.05
C GLU A 49 3.17 11.20 12.05
N LEU A 50 2.54 10.02 11.89
CA LEU A 50 2.84 8.89 12.74
C LEU A 50 4.30 8.45 12.53
N SER A 51 4.92 7.96 13.59
CA SER A 51 6.18 7.24 13.44
C SER A 51 6.02 6.03 12.53
N LEU A 52 7.11 5.57 11.92
CA LEU A 52 7.06 4.39 11.05
C LEU A 52 6.42 3.20 11.75
N ALA A 53 6.81 2.90 12.99
CA ALA A 53 6.27 1.78 13.75
C ALA A 53 4.76 1.91 14.06
N GLU A 54 4.29 3.11 14.45
CA GLU A 54 2.86 3.35 14.73
C GLU A 54 2.01 3.18 13.47
N GLY A 55 2.45 3.75 12.34
CA GLY A 55 1.72 3.64 11.09
C GLY A 55 1.72 2.22 10.53
N LEU A 56 2.83 1.49 10.61
CA LEU A 56 2.88 0.07 10.22
C LEU A 56 1.91 -0.77 11.02
N LYS A 57 1.84 -0.56 12.36
CA LYS A 57 0.90 -1.26 13.23
C LYS A 57 -0.56 -0.95 12.89
N LEU A 58 -0.88 0.31 12.61
CA LEU A 58 -2.21 0.73 12.17
C LEU A 58 -2.62 0.04 10.86
N LEU A 59 -1.73 0.03 9.86
CA LEU A 59 -2.00 -0.61 8.56
C LEU A 59 -2.18 -2.13 8.69
N GLU A 60 -1.43 -2.80 9.56
CA GLU A 60 -1.59 -4.23 9.85
C GLU A 60 -2.96 -4.54 10.48
N GLU A 61 -3.41 -3.73 11.46
CA GLU A 61 -4.71 -3.89 12.11
C GLU A 61 -5.88 -3.69 11.13
N LEU A 62 -5.78 -2.68 10.26
CA LEU A 62 -6.74 -2.47 9.17
C LEU A 62 -6.79 -3.64 8.20
N ALA A 63 -5.62 -4.17 7.81
CA ALA A 63 -5.53 -5.29 6.88
C ALA A 63 -6.05 -6.61 7.47
N TYR A 64 -5.89 -6.82 8.77
CA TYR A 64 -6.52 -7.92 9.49
C TYR A 64 -8.05 -7.84 9.43
N THR A 65 -8.61 -6.63 9.45
CA THR A 65 -10.07 -6.39 9.40
C THR A 65 -10.62 -6.50 7.98
N ASP A 66 -10.00 -5.78 7.03
CA ASP A 66 -10.37 -5.77 5.61
C ASP A 66 -9.13 -5.47 4.74
N GLY A 67 -8.60 -6.51 4.09
CA GLY A 67 -7.38 -6.40 3.28
C GLY A 67 -7.52 -5.47 2.09
N GLY A 68 -8.68 -5.38 1.45
CA GLY A 68 -8.91 -4.51 0.29
C GLY A 68 -8.98 -3.03 0.67
N LEU A 69 -9.75 -2.71 1.72
CA LEU A 69 -9.80 -1.36 2.31
C LEU A 69 -8.41 -0.92 2.77
N ALA A 70 -7.74 -1.78 3.53
CA ALA A 70 -6.40 -1.47 4.04
C ALA A 70 -5.37 -1.29 2.91
N TRP A 71 -5.46 -2.08 1.83
CA TRP A 71 -4.63 -1.87 0.65
C TRP A 71 -4.81 -0.48 0.06
N THR A 72 -6.05 -0.02 -0.05
CA THR A 72 -6.35 1.34 -0.52
C THR A 72 -5.75 2.40 0.41
N ILE A 73 -5.93 2.25 1.73
CA ILE A 73 -5.33 3.17 2.71
C ILE A 73 -3.80 3.14 2.61
N THR A 74 -3.20 1.96 2.50
CA THR A 74 -1.74 1.78 2.38
C THR A 74 -1.18 2.55 1.19
N LEU A 75 -1.77 2.38 0.00
CA LEU A 75 -1.24 3.00 -1.22
C LEU A 75 -1.52 4.51 -1.26
N CYS A 76 -2.74 4.93 -0.88
CA CYS A 76 -3.10 6.35 -0.88
C CYS A 76 -2.36 7.15 0.20
N SER A 77 -2.24 6.62 1.43
CA SER A 77 -1.44 7.27 2.46
C SER A 77 0.04 7.31 2.10
N GLY A 78 0.55 6.23 1.48
CA GLY A 78 1.91 6.18 0.94
C GLY A 78 2.17 7.23 -0.13
N ALA A 79 1.19 7.53 -1.00
CA ALA A 79 1.28 8.62 -1.96
C ALA A 79 1.15 10.00 -1.29
N ASN A 80 0.33 10.13 -0.23
CA ASN A 80 0.24 11.37 0.54
C ASN A 80 1.55 11.71 1.30
N MET A 81 2.44 10.73 1.54
CA MET A 81 3.80 11.00 2.05
C MET A 81 4.59 11.94 1.12
N PHE A 82 4.22 12.03 -0.16
CA PHE A 82 4.85 12.96 -1.11
C PHE A 82 4.72 14.43 -0.69
N ALA A 83 3.82 14.76 0.23
CA ALA A 83 3.74 16.07 0.88
C ALA A 83 5.10 16.56 1.42
N GLY A 84 5.97 15.64 1.84
CA GLY A 84 7.32 15.97 2.31
C GLY A 84 8.33 16.29 1.20
N TYR A 85 7.96 16.13 -0.07
CA TYR A 85 8.81 16.37 -1.25
C TYR A 85 8.29 17.47 -2.19
N ILE A 86 7.03 17.89 -1.99
CA ILE A 86 6.38 18.97 -2.74
C ILE A 86 6.78 20.31 -2.12
N ALA A 87 6.76 21.38 -2.93
CA ALA A 87 7.03 22.73 -2.44
C ALA A 87 6.12 23.08 -1.24
N PRO A 88 6.68 23.61 -0.12
CA PRO A 88 5.95 23.76 1.14
C PRO A 88 4.62 24.50 1.02
N SER A 89 4.59 25.62 0.28
CA SER A 89 3.36 26.41 0.09
C SER A 89 2.25 25.63 -0.65
N ILE A 90 2.62 24.75 -1.56
CA ILE A 90 1.68 23.89 -2.29
C ILE A 90 1.22 22.76 -1.39
N ALA A 91 2.15 22.11 -0.68
CA ALA A 91 1.83 21.04 0.26
C ALA A 91 0.87 21.53 1.35
N GLU A 92 1.12 22.69 1.95
CA GLU A 92 0.25 23.32 2.93
C GLU A 92 -1.16 23.59 2.36
N ALA A 93 -1.24 24.23 1.18
CA ALA A 93 -2.52 24.54 0.55
C ALA A 93 -3.35 23.29 0.24
N MET A 94 -2.69 22.19 -0.17
CA MET A 94 -3.37 20.96 -0.56
C MET A 94 -3.74 20.10 0.65
N PHE A 95 -2.81 19.84 1.56
CA PHE A 95 -2.99 18.89 2.66
C PHE A 95 -3.70 19.47 3.88
N SER A 96 -3.92 20.80 3.95
CA SER A 96 -4.85 21.43 4.90
C SER A 96 -6.30 20.94 4.72
N ASN A 97 -6.64 20.40 3.54
CA ASN A 97 -7.90 19.71 3.33
C ASN A 97 -7.77 18.23 3.74
N PRO A 98 -8.47 17.75 4.78
CA PRO A 98 -8.37 16.36 5.25
C PRO A 98 -8.88 15.32 4.24
N LYS A 99 -9.53 15.75 3.16
CA LYS A 99 -9.98 14.89 2.07
C LYS A 99 -8.96 14.77 0.94
N THR A 100 -7.81 15.44 1.02
CA THR A 100 -6.77 15.28 0.02
C THR A 100 -6.28 13.84 0.00
N CYS A 101 -6.37 13.25 -1.19
CA CYS A 101 -6.00 11.86 -1.42
C CYS A 101 -5.20 11.76 -2.73
N PHE A 102 -3.93 11.46 -2.60
CA PHE A 102 -3.05 11.15 -3.72
C PHE A 102 -3.04 9.65 -3.97
N GLY A 103 -2.88 9.27 -5.19
CA GLY A 103 -2.62 7.91 -5.64
C GLY A 103 -2.22 7.93 -7.10
N GLY A 104 -1.75 6.83 -7.62
CA GLY A 104 -1.29 6.81 -9.01
C GLY A 104 -0.40 5.63 -9.31
N SER A 105 0.55 5.82 -10.20
CA SER A 105 1.41 4.76 -10.69
C SER A 105 2.89 5.06 -10.43
N GLY A 106 3.59 4.10 -9.81
CA GLY A 106 5.04 4.14 -9.68
C GLY A 106 5.80 3.79 -10.97
N LYS A 107 5.09 3.37 -12.02
CA LYS A 107 5.69 3.01 -13.31
C LYS A 107 6.08 4.25 -14.10
N VAL A 108 7.31 4.26 -14.62
CA VAL A 108 7.74 5.29 -15.58
C VAL A 108 7.08 4.99 -16.93
N ALA A 109 6.22 5.91 -17.40
CA ALA A 109 5.51 5.78 -18.67
C ALA A 109 5.18 7.16 -19.25
N GLY A 110 4.64 7.20 -20.46
CA GLY A 110 4.29 8.44 -21.12
C GLY A 110 5.49 9.36 -21.35
N LYS A 111 5.24 10.68 -21.34
CA LYS A 111 6.26 11.72 -21.50
C LYS A 111 5.84 13.03 -20.84
N ALA A 112 6.83 13.78 -20.36
CA ALA A 112 6.70 15.15 -19.84
C ALA A 112 7.54 16.08 -20.69
N ILE A 113 6.91 16.90 -21.57
CA ILE A 113 7.62 17.82 -22.45
C ILE A 113 7.73 19.18 -21.76
N TRP A 114 8.95 19.63 -21.52
CA TRP A 114 9.23 20.94 -20.97
C TRP A 114 9.19 22.01 -22.08
N ASN A 115 8.39 23.05 -21.88
CA ASN A 115 8.26 24.16 -22.86
C ASN A 115 8.92 25.48 -22.39
N GLY A 116 9.69 25.45 -21.31
CA GLY A 116 10.31 26.61 -20.68
C GLY A 116 9.55 27.17 -19.48
N PHE A 117 8.25 26.84 -19.31
CA PHE A 117 7.39 27.33 -18.23
C PHE A 117 6.58 26.22 -17.54
N THR A 118 6.07 25.28 -18.32
CA THR A 118 5.22 24.18 -17.85
C THR A 118 5.67 22.85 -18.44
N TYR A 119 5.21 21.75 -17.85
CA TYR A 119 5.32 20.43 -18.45
C TYR A 119 4.00 20.06 -19.14
N LEU A 120 4.08 19.55 -20.37
CA LEU A 120 2.95 18.93 -21.07
C LEU A 120 3.04 17.43 -20.86
N LEU A 121 2.08 16.87 -20.10
CA LEU A 121 2.03 15.46 -19.75
C LEU A 121 1.12 14.69 -20.71
N SER A 122 1.61 13.60 -21.28
CA SER A 122 0.83 12.69 -22.11
C SER A 122 1.25 11.25 -21.87
N GLY A 123 0.28 10.33 -21.79
CA GLY A 123 0.55 8.90 -21.63
C GLY A 123 -0.56 8.14 -20.93
N ASN A 124 -0.27 6.85 -20.67
CA ASN A 124 -1.14 5.93 -19.96
C ASN A 124 -0.38 5.31 -18.79
N TRP A 125 -0.98 5.28 -17.62
CA TRP A 125 -0.43 4.68 -16.40
C TRP A 125 -1.44 3.70 -15.81
N SER A 126 -0.95 2.58 -15.32
CA SER A 126 -1.80 1.50 -14.77
C SER A 126 -1.71 1.47 -13.26
N TYR A 127 -2.77 0.92 -12.64
CA TYR A 127 -2.82 0.55 -11.23
C TYR A 127 -2.86 1.73 -10.25
N ALA A 128 -3.65 2.78 -10.57
CA ALA A 128 -3.93 3.87 -9.65
C ALA A 128 -4.96 3.41 -8.60
N THR A 129 -4.49 2.87 -7.49
CA THR A 129 -5.34 2.44 -6.36
C THR A 129 -6.19 3.60 -5.86
N GLY A 130 -7.49 3.37 -5.69
CA GLY A 130 -8.43 4.39 -5.24
C GLY A 130 -8.88 5.37 -6.32
N ALA A 131 -8.63 5.09 -7.60
CA ALA A 131 -8.89 6.01 -8.70
C ALA A 131 -10.20 6.83 -8.60
N PRO A 132 -11.37 6.25 -8.21
CA PRO A 132 -12.62 7.02 -8.14
C PRO A 132 -12.68 8.09 -7.06
N HIS A 133 -11.82 8.04 -6.03
CA HIS A 133 -11.83 9.00 -4.92
C HIS A 133 -10.52 9.80 -4.76
N LEU A 134 -9.56 9.61 -5.66
CA LEU A 134 -8.36 10.42 -5.66
C LEU A 134 -8.70 11.88 -5.96
N THR A 135 -8.06 12.80 -5.23
CA THR A 135 -8.11 14.23 -5.53
C THR A 135 -7.01 14.61 -6.54
N HIS A 136 -5.89 13.89 -6.48
CA HIS A 136 -4.75 14.08 -7.38
C HIS A 136 -4.15 12.72 -7.78
N PHE A 137 -3.81 12.61 -9.05
CA PHE A 137 -3.10 11.45 -9.59
C PHE A 137 -1.61 11.72 -9.62
N THR A 138 -0.81 10.77 -9.17
CA THR A 138 0.65 10.80 -9.26
C THR A 138 1.14 9.88 -10.35
N LEU A 139 2.20 10.30 -11.03
CA LEU A 139 2.79 9.56 -12.14
C LEU A 139 4.29 9.80 -12.25
N ASN A 140 5.00 8.90 -12.91
CA ASN A 140 6.39 9.10 -13.30
C ASN A 140 6.49 9.14 -14.82
N ALA A 141 7.24 10.11 -15.34
CA ALA A 141 7.45 10.26 -16.77
C ALA A 141 8.89 10.69 -17.09
N PRO A 142 9.47 10.23 -18.21
CA PRO A 142 10.70 10.79 -18.74
C PRO A 142 10.48 12.23 -19.20
N ILE A 143 11.46 13.09 -18.94
CA ILE A 143 11.43 14.51 -19.32
C ILE A 143 12.01 14.66 -20.71
N PHE A 144 11.36 15.50 -21.52
CA PHE A 144 11.79 15.88 -22.86
C PHE A 144 11.96 17.40 -22.96
N ASP A 145 13.00 17.84 -23.66
CA ASP A 145 13.18 19.20 -24.13
C ASP A 145 12.82 19.20 -25.62
N GLY A 146 11.57 19.59 -25.94
CA GLY A 146 11.00 19.40 -27.27
C GLY A 146 10.82 17.91 -27.60
N GLU A 147 11.45 17.42 -28.66
CA GLU A 147 11.41 16.02 -29.07
C GLU A 147 12.54 15.15 -28.48
N GLN A 148 13.54 15.78 -27.85
CA GLN A 148 14.71 15.07 -27.33
C GLN A 148 14.54 14.71 -25.85
N PRO A 149 14.84 13.46 -25.43
CA PRO A 149 14.85 13.12 -24.03
C PRO A 149 15.94 13.91 -23.29
N ARG A 150 15.59 14.46 -22.12
CA ARG A 150 16.59 15.07 -21.23
C ARG A 150 17.46 13.97 -20.65
N LEU A 151 18.78 14.13 -20.77
CA LEU A 151 19.74 13.17 -20.27
C LEU A 151 20.48 13.72 -19.04
N ASP A 152 20.83 12.83 -18.11
CA ASP A 152 21.72 13.13 -17.00
C ASP A 152 23.20 13.16 -17.44
N ALA A 153 24.12 13.40 -16.50
CA ALA A 153 25.56 13.44 -16.74
C ALA A 153 26.12 12.10 -17.26
N ASN A 154 25.41 10.99 -17.11
CA ASN A 154 25.80 9.65 -17.54
C ASN A 154 25.12 9.27 -18.87
N GLY A 155 24.35 10.17 -19.50
CA GLY A 155 23.61 9.91 -20.73
C GLY A 155 22.32 9.09 -20.54
N LEU A 156 21.82 8.95 -19.31
CA LEU A 156 20.57 8.25 -19.03
C LEU A 156 19.39 9.22 -19.05
N ALA A 157 18.23 8.76 -19.53
CA ALA A 157 17.02 9.56 -19.55
C ALA A 157 16.57 9.98 -18.15
N VAL A 158 16.41 11.28 -17.92
CA VAL A 158 15.91 11.85 -16.67
C VAL A 158 14.41 11.62 -16.58
N SER A 159 13.95 11.05 -15.48
CA SER A 159 12.53 10.91 -15.16
C SER A 159 12.20 11.65 -13.87
N ALA A 160 10.99 12.17 -13.78
CA ALA A 160 10.49 12.83 -12.58
C ALA A 160 9.10 12.30 -12.20
N SER A 161 8.72 12.59 -10.97
CA SER A 161 7.37 12.38 -10.46
C SER A 161 6.55 13.67 -10.65
N PHE A 162 5.27 13.48 -10.98
CA PHE A 162 4.33 14.58 -11.16
C PHE A 162 3.04 14.28 -10.41
N PHE A 163 2.29 15.33 -10.03
CA PHE A 163 0.91 15.19 -9.57
C PHE A 163 -0.01 16.09 -10.41
N VAL A 164 -1.21 15.58 -10.67
CA VAL A 164 -2.21 16.21 -11.53
C VAL A 164 -3.57 16.18 -10.83
N PRO A 165 -4.35 17.27 -10.79
CA PRO A 165 -5.71 17.25 -10.28
C PRO A 165 -6.57 16.21 -10.99
N ALA A 166 -7.41 15.47 -10.24
CA ALA A 166 -8.28 14.43 -10.80
C ALA A 166 -9.21 14.92 -11.92
N SER A 167 -9.59 16.21 -11.89
CA SER A 167 -10.42 16.84 -12.93
C SER A 167 -9.76 16.90 -14.33
N GLN A 168 -8.45 16.69 -14.40
CA GLN A 168 -7.69 16.70 -15.65
C GLN A 168 -7.30 15.30 -16.13
N VAL A 169 -7.75 14.25 -15.41
CA VAL A 169 -7.36 12.87 -15.66
C VAL A 169 -8.52 12.08 -16.23
N ASN A 170 -8.28 11.29 -17.28
CA ASN A 170 -9.24 10.34 -17.80
C ASN A 170 -8.99 8.96 -17.14
N ILE A 171 -9.94 8.50 -16.32
CA ILE A 171 -9.89 7.19 -15.68
C ILE A 171 -10.39 6.12 -16.65
N ILE A 172 -9.59 5.08 -16.85
CA ILE A 172 -9.91 3.93 -17.68
C ILE A 172 -10.36 2.80 -16.75
N GLN A 173 -11.66 2.49 -16.74
CA GLN A 173 -12.24 1.49 -15.84
C GLN A 173 -11.89 0.06 -16.27
N ASP A 174 -10.69 -0.40 -15.94
CA ASP A 174 -10.11 -1.68 -16.35
C ASP A 174 -9.72 -2.60 -15.18
N TRP A 175 -10.00 -2.21 -13.93
CA TRP A 175 -9.70 -3.04 -12.76
C TRP A 175 -10.76 -4.12 -12.56
N ALA A 176 -10.50 -5.32 -13.09
CA ALA A 176 -11.35 -6.50 -12.95
C ALA A 176 -10.48 -7.67 -12.48
N THR A 177 -10.27 -7.77 -11.18
CA THR A 177 -9.30 -8.70 -10.56
C THR A 177 -9.97 -9.78 -9.75
N PHE A 178 -9.21 -10.83 -9.48
CA PHE A 178 -9.61 -11.99 -8.69
C PHE A 178 -9.83 -11.66 -7.20
N GLY A 179 -9.08 -10.70 -6.65
CA GLY A 179 -9.17 -10.16 -5.29
C GLY A 179 -8.73 -8.70 -5.26
N LEU A 180 -8.84 -8.04 -4.11
CA LEU A 180 -8.63 -6.60 -3.96
C LEU A 180 -9.57 -5.78 -4.87
N GLU A 181 -10.76 -6.28 -5.16
CA GLU A 181 -11.72 -5.69 -6.09
C GLU A 181 -12.09 -4.26 -5.71
N CYS A 182 -12.33 -4.02 -4.40
CA CYS A 182 -12.75 -2.71 -3.88
C CYS A 182 -11.66 -1.63 -3.94
N THR A 183 -10.43 -1.99 -4.31
CA THR A 183 -9.34 -1.00 -4.44
C THR A 183 -9.49 -0.11 -5.66
N ALA A 184 -10.32 -0.49 -6.64
CA ALA A 184 -10.56 0.25 -7.88
C ALA A 184 -9.25 0.78 -8.50
N SER A 185 -8.23 -0.11 -8.58
CA SER A 185 -6.87 0.26 -9.04
C SER A 185 -6.82 0.41 -10.56
N HIS A 186 -7.66 1.30 -11.07
CA HIS A 186 -7.83 1.54 -12.51
C HIS A 186 -6.59 2.15 -13.16
N SER A 187 -6.49 1.99 -14.48
CA SER A 187 -5.58 2.76 -15.32
C SER A 187 -6.10 4.18 -15.54
N PHE A 188 -5.22 5.07 -15.92
CA PHE A 188 -5.58 6.45 -16.28
C PHE A 188 -4.71 6.98 -17.42
N SER A 189 -5.21 7.99 -18.10
CA SER A 189 -4.52 8.65 -19.22
C SER A 189 -4.55 10.16 -19.09
N LEU A 190 -3.52 10.77 -19.65
CA LEU A 190 -3.40 12.21 -19.86
C LEU A 190 -3.13 12.48 -21.34
N GLU A 191 -3.70 13.54 -21.88
CA GLU A 191 -3.47 14.00 -23.24
C GLU A 191 -3.13 15.50 -23.23
N GLN A 192 -1.84 15.81 -23.42
CA GLN A 192 -1.30 17.18 -23.44
C GLN A 192 -1.72 18.05 -22.23
N VAL A 193 -1.79 17.45 -21.04
CA VAL A 193 -2.16 18.17 -19.83
C VAL A 193 -0.99 19.05 -19.38
N ALA A 194 -1.23 20.35 -19.35
CA ALA A 194 -0.24 21.33 -18.88
C ALA A 194 -0.24 21.39 -17.35
N VAL A 195 0.93 21.22 -16.74
CA VAL A 195 1.13 21.37 -15.29
C VAL A 195 2.27 22.35 -15.01
N ASP A 196 2.13 23.11 -13.93
CA ASP A 196 3.17 24.02 -13.45
C ASP A 196 4.44 23.24 -13.07
N ALA A 197 5.61 23.88 -13.18
CA ALA A 197 6.89 23.28 -12.78
C ALA A 197 6.89 22.79 -11.33
N ASN A 198 6.14 23.43 -10.44
CA ASN A 198 6.00 23.06 -9.04
C ASN A 198 5.17 21.77 -8.81
N HIS A 199 4.53 21.23 -9.84
CA HIS A 199 3.88 19.92 -9.80
C HIS A 199 4.85 18.77 -10.11
N CYS A 200 6.11 19.08 -10.39
CA CYS A 200 7.21 18.14 -10.57
C CYS A 200 7.99 18.00 -9.26
N PHE A 201 8.29 16.77 -8.86
CA PHE A 201 9.08 16.48 -7.68
C PHE A 201 9.93 15.21 -7.85
N TYR A 202 10.92 15.05 -6.98
CA TYR A 202 11.80 13.89 -6.96
C TYR A 202 11.77 13.23 -5.59
N LEU A 203 11.66 11.90 -5.54
CA LEU A 203 11.70 11.12 -4.30
C LEU A 203 13.14 10.76 -3.92
N LEU A 204 14.01 11.75 -3.92
CA LEU A 204 15.40 11.62 -3.53
C LEU A 204 15.61 12.22 -2.13
N PRO A 205 16.50 11.65 -1.31
CA PRO A 205 16.79 12.17 0.03
C PRO A 205 17.20 13.65 0.05
N SER A 206 17.93 14.12 -1.00
CA SER A 206 18.34 15.52 -1.18
C SER A 206 17.18 16.47 -1.49
N GLU A 207 16.06 15.95 -2.01
CA GLU A 207 14.92 16.76 -2.46
C GLU A 207 13.82 16.90 -1.42
N ARG A 208 13.96 16.22 -0.25
CA ARG A 208 12.98 16.35 0.82
C ARG A 208 12.85 17.80 1.30
N LYS A 209 11.64 18.23 1.54
CA LYS A 209 11.29 19.56 2.05
C LYS A 209 11.00 19.55 3.56
N VAL A 210 10.80 18.37 4.13
CA VAL A 210 10.56 18.15 5.57
C VAL A 210 11.65 17.22 6.09
N ASP A 211 12.37 17.66 7.14
CA ASP A 211 13.49 16.91 7.71
C ASP A 211 13.11 16.29 9.06
N THR A 212 12.23 15.28 9.03
CA THR A 212 11.95 14.42 10.18
C THR A 212 12.43 12.98 9.91
N PRO A 213 12.61 12.13 10.93
CA PRO A 213 13.07 10.76 10.73
C PRO A 213 12.24 9.98 9.70
N LEU A 214 10.93 10.21 9.63
CA LEU A 214 10.06 9.56 8.66
C LEU A 214 10.46 9.85 7.21
N PHE A 215 10.78 11.12 6.87
CA PHE A 215 11.14 11.53 5.51
C PHE A 215 12.60 11.23 5.14
N ARG A 216 13.39 10.72 6.09
CA ARG A 216 14.72 10.17 5.84
C ARG A 216 14.69 8.69 5.45
N VAL A 217 13.56 7.98 5.68
CA VAL A 217 13.41 6.60 5.23
C VAL A 217 13.44 6.55 3.70
N PRO A 218 14.30 5.71 3.08
CA PRO A 218 14.27 5.53 1.64
C PRO A 218 12.89 5.07 1.17
N PHE A 219 12.32 5.77 0.18
CA PHE A 219 10.92 5.56 -0.23
C PHE A 219 10.62 4.10 -0.61
N MET A 220 11.56 3.40 -1.27
CA MET A 220 11.33 2.00 -1.65
C MET A 220 11.25 1.08 -0.43
N THR A 221 12.07 1.31 0.60
CA THR A 221 12.01 0.57 1.87
C THR A 221 10.70 0.87 2.61
N PHE A 222 10.30 2.15 2.67
CA PHE A 222 9.01 2.56 3.22
C PHE A 222 7.85 1.85 2.51
N ALA A 223 7.79 1.91 1.18
CA ALA A 223 6.74 1.28 0.39
C ALA A 223 6.71 -0.25 0.60
N GLN A 224 7.86 -0.88 0.69
CA GLN A 224 7.95 -2.32 0.94
C GLN A 224 7.43 -2.71 2.32
N LEU A 225 7.79 -1.95 3.37
CA LEU A 225 7.34 -2.19 4.73
C LEU A 225 5.81 -2.02 4.87
N THR A 226 5.25 -0.98 4.26
CA THR A 226 3.80 -0.72 4.31
C THR A 226 3.00 -1.80 3.57
N LEU A 227 3.46 -2.27 2.43
CA LEU A 227 2.86 -3.39 1.70
C LEU A 227 3.00 -4.71 2.47
N TRP A 228 4.14 -4.92 3.11
CA TRP A 228 4.38 -6.14 3.87
C TRP A 228 3.44 -6.27 5.06
N VAL A 229 3.23 -5.20 5.86
CA VAL A 229 2.30 -5.26 7.01
C VAL A 229 0.85 -5.42 6.57
N ASN A 230 0.47 -4.90 5.41
CA ASN A 230 -0.84 -5.16 4.82
C ASN A 230 -0.99 -6.66 4.49
N TYR A 231 0.00 -7.24 3.83
CA TYR A 231 0.02 -8.67 3.54
C TYR A 231 -0.02 -9.52 4.82
N LEU A 232 0.73 -9.12 5.83
CA LEU A 232 0.80 -9.78 7.13
C LEU A 232 -0.55 -9.78 7.86
N GLY A 233 -1.26 -8.65 7.88
CA GLY A 233 -2.58 -8.54 8.47
C GLY A 233 -3.59 -9.50 7.82
N MET A 234 -3.60 -9.56 6.48
CA MET A 234 -4.41 -10.52 5.72
C MET A 234 -4.04 -11.97 6.05
N TYR A 235 -2.75 -12.29 6.12
CA TYR A 235 -2.30 -13.65 6.44
C TYR A 235 -2.71 -14.06 7.87
N ARG A 236 -2.57 -13.18 8.86
CA ARG A 236 -3.06 -13.42 10.23
C ARG A 236 -4.55 -13.71 10.25
N ARG A 237 -5.34 -12.93 9.50
CA ARG A 237 -6.80 -13.17 9.41
C ARG A 237 -7.10 -14.52 8.77
N PHE A 238 -6.37 -14.90 7.72
CA PHE A 238 -6.50 -16.21 7.08
C PHE A 238 -6.25 -17.34 8.07
N LEU A 239 -5.19 -17.27 8.89
CA LEU A 239 -4.91 -18.29 9.92
C LEU A 239 -6.02 -18.42 10.94
N ASP A 240 -6.60 -17.29 11.40
CA ASP A 240 -7.68 -17.33 12.39
C ASP A 240 -8.96 -17.95 11.82
N LEU A 241 -9.29 -17.63 10.56
CA LEU A 241 -10.42 -18.21 9.86
C LEU A 241 -10.20 -19.71 9.57
N ALA A 242 -8.99 -20.12 9.21
CA ALA A 242 -8.65 -21.53 9.03
C ALA A 242 -8.82 -22.32 10.33
N VAL A 243 -8.36 -21.77 11.48
CA VAL A 243 -8.57 -22.38 12.80
C VAL A 243 -10.06 -22.54 13.10
N GLN A 244 -10.87 -21.51 12.84
CA GLN A 244 -12.32 -21.60 13.03
C GLN A 244 -12.95 -22.70 12.16
N CYS A 245 -12.51 -22.79 10.89
CA CYS A 245 -12.97 -23.82 9.95
C CYS A 245 -12.66 -25.24 10.47
N PHE A 246 -11.42 -25.52 10.88
CA PHE A 246 -11.06 -26.85 11.39
C PHE A 246 -11.72 -27.18 12.73
N LYS A 247 -11.88 -26.21 13.62
CA LYS A 247 -12.65 -26.42 14.86
C LYS A 247 -14.11 -26.79 14.55
N HIS A 248 -14.72 -26.16 13.56
CA HIS A 248 -16.07 -26.50 13.13
C HIS A 248 -16.14 -27.93 12.54
N GLN A 249 -15.15 -28.32 11.72
CA GLN A 249 -15.06 -29.70 11.20
C GLN A 249 -14.95 -30.74 12.32
N LEU A 250 -14.17 -30.49 13.40
CA LEU A 250 -14.08 -31.34 14.57
C LEU A 250 -15.39 -31.41 15.38
N CYS A 251 -16.16 -30.32 15.43
CA CYS A 251 -17.48 -30.35 16.07
C CYS A 251 -18.46 -31.25 15.32
N GLN A 252 -18.33 -31.34 13.99
CA GLN A 252 -19.18 -32.22 13.16
C GLN A 252 -18.75 -33.69 13.23
N SER A 253 -17.45 -33.97 13.35
CA SER A 253 -16.88 -35.29 13.45
C SER A 253 -15.67 -35.26 14.41
N LYS A 254 -15.85 -35.76 15.63
CA LYS A 254 -14.78 -35.75 16.65
C LYS A 254 -13.55 -36.57 16.25
N ASP A 255 -13.72 -37.57 15.39
CA ASP A 255 -12.66 -38.46 14.92
C ASP A 255 -11.99 -37.95 13.62
N ASN A 256 -12.17 -36.68 13.28
CA ASN A 256 -11.53 -36.09 12.12
C ASN A 256 -10.04 -35.82 12.37
N VAL A 257 -9.23 -36.88 12.23
CA VAL A 257 -7.77 -36.86 12.44
C VAL A 257 -7.09 -35.81 11.57
N ASN A 258 -7.59 -35.59 10.36
CA ASN A 258 -7.01 -34.56 9.45
C ASN A 258 -7.22 -33.14 10.00
N ALA A 259 -8.42 -32.82 10.49
CA ALA A 259 -8.68 -31.50 11.07
C ALA A 259 -7.81 -31.25 12.31
N GLN A 260 -7.61 -32.26 13.18
CA GLN A 260 -6.71 -32.12 14.31
C GLN A 260 -5.26 -31.89 13.89
N LYS A 261 -4.76 -32.67 12.93
CA LYS A 261 -3.41 -32.48 12.36
C LYS A 261 -3.21 -31.07 11.80
N GLN A 262 -4.20 -30.54 11.11
CA GLN A 262 -4.13 -29.18 10.56
C GLN A 262 -4.13 -28.09 11.67
N LEU A 263 -4.88 -28.28 12.74
CA LEU A 263 -4.83 -27.36 13.89
C LEU A 263 -3.46 -27.34 14.56
N ASP A 264 -2.83 -28.52 14.72
CA ASP A 264 -1.48 -28.60 15.29
C ASP A 264 -0.44 -27.90 14.37
N ALA A 265 -0.54 -28.09 13.05
CA ALA A 265 0.30 -27.41 12.08
C ALA A 265 0.09 -25.88 12.08
N LEU A 266 -1.16 -25.42 12.25
CA LEU A 266 -1.48 -23.99 12.36
C LEU A 266 -0.91 -23.35 13.63
N ALA A 267 -0.83 -24.09 14.73
CA ALA A 267 -0.17 -23.60 15.94
C ALA A 267 1.31 -23.31 15.70
N ILE A 268 2.01 -24.19 14.96
CA ILE A 268 3.41 -23.97 14.54
C ILE A 268 3.51 -22.77 13.61
N SER A 269 2.61 -22.64 12.63
CA SER A 269 2.60 -21.52 11.70
C SER A 269 2.41 -20.17 12.39
N ARG A 270 1.61 -20.13 13.47
CA ARG A 270 1.45 -18.93 14.30
C ARG A 270 2.73 -18.57 15.07
N THR A 271 3.45 -19.56 15.59
CA THR A 271 4.75 -19.33 16.23
C THR A 271 5.75 -18.75 15.23
N ASN A 272 5.86 -19.34 14.06
CA ASN A 272 6.73 -18.83 12.97
C ASN A 272 6.35 -17.40 12.55
N LEU A 273 5.06 -17.08 12.55
CA LEU A 273 4.57 -15.73 12.25
C LEU A 273 5.05 -14.71 13.30
N ILE A 274 4.93 -15.05 14.58
CA ILE A 274 5.40 -14.18 15.68
C ILE A 274 6.91 -13.96 15.57
N GLU A 275 7.68 -14.99 15.24
CA GLU A 275 9.13 -14.85 15.00
C GLU A 275 9.43 -13.89 13.84
N ALA A 276 8.69 -14.00 12.73
CA ALA A 276 8.83 -13.11 11.59
C ALA A 276 8.52 -11.65 11.94
N GLN A 277 7.46 -11.42 12.73
CA GLN A 277 7.08 -10.10 13.22
C GLN A 277 8.20 -9.51 14.09
N ASN A 278 8.66 -10.27 15.09
CA ASN A 278 9.71 -9.83 15.99
C ASN A 278 11.02 -9.47 15.23
N MET A 279 11.40 -10.29 14.26
CA MET A 279 12.58 -10.01 13.42
C MET A 279 12.43 -8.69 12.66
N LEU A 280 11.26 -8.43 12.09
CA LEU A 280 11.05 -7.20 11.35
C LEU A 280 10.93 -5.98 12.27
N GLU A 281 10.21 -6.10 13.39
CA GLU A 281 10.12 -5.03 14.40
C GLU A 281 11.50 -4.62 14.90
N GLN A 282 12.39 -5.59 15.12
CA GLN A 282 13.80 -5.31 15.46
C GLN A 282 14.49 -4.51 14.36
N LYS A 283 14.36 -4.92 13.09
CA LYS A 283 14.98 -4.21 11.95
C LYS A 283 14.40 -2.81 11.73
N VAL A 284 13.09 -2.64 11.93
CA VAL A 284 12.42 -1.34 11.87
C VAL A 284 12.91 -0.42 13.01
N SER A 285 13.07 -0.97 14.21
CA SER A 285 13.61 -0.23 15.36
C SER A 285 15.08 0.19 15.13
N GLU A 286 15.89 -0.70 14.57
CA GLU A 286 17.27 -0.40 14.19
C GLU A 286 17.35 0.71 13.13
N LEU A 287 16.52 0.61 12.07
CA LEU A 287 16.39 1.63 11.05
C LEU A 287 15.98 2.98 11.67
N TRP A 288 14.96 2.97 12.53
CA TRP A 288 14.47 4.19 13.16
C TRP A 288 15.52 4.86 14.03
N SER A 289 16.31 4.08 14.77
CA SER A 289 17.42 4.58 15.59
C SER A 289 18.51 5.25 14.75
N GLN A 290 18.85 4.67 13.58
CA GLN A 290 19.80 5.28 12.65
C GLN A 290 19.27 6.59 12.06
N LEU A 291 17.95 6.65 11.76
CA LEU A 291 17.30 7.84 11.21
C LEU A 291 17.16 9.00 12.20
N GLN A 292 17.09 8.71 13.51
CA GLN A 292 17.06 9.74 14.55
C GLN A 292 18.41 10.42 14.75
N ALA A 293 19.51 9.72 14.49
CA ALA A 293 20.84 10.27 14.55
C ALA A 293 21.13 11.10 13.29
N LYS A 294 21.21 12.42 13.41
CA LYS A 294 21.28 13.37 12.27
C LYS A 294 22.46 13.14 11.32
N ASP A 295 23.55 12.55 11.80
CA ASP A 295 24.80 12.40 11.06
C ASP A 295 25.08 10.95 10.62
N ASN A 296 24.14 10.03 10.83
CA ASN A 296 24.34 8.63 10.44
C ASN A 296 23.76 8.36 9.06
N GLU A 297 24.60 7.84 8.18
CA GLU A 297 24.13 7.18 6.97
C GLU A 297 23.47 5.85 7.33
N ILE A 298 22.33 5.56 6.67
CA ILE A 298 21.67 4.26 6.83
C ILE A 298 22.59 3.20 6.23
N GLN A 299 22.86 2.15 7.01
CA GLN A 299 23.65 1.02 6.52
C GLN A 299 22.92 0.30 5.38
N PRO A 300 23.52 0.18 4.18
CA PRO A 300 22.89 -0.49 3.04
C PRO A 300 22.49 -1.94 3.34
N GLU A 301 23.26 -2.63 4.20
CA GLU A 301 23.01 -4.01 4.62
C GLU A 301 21.67 -4.13 5.38
N LEU A 302 21.32 -3.13 6.20
CA LEU A 302 20.06 -3.10 6.92
C LEU A 302 18.88 -3.02 5.96
N LEU A 303 18.98 -2.19 4.93
CA LEU A 303 17.93 -2.07 3.90
C LEU A 303 17.80 -3.36 3.09
N ALA A 304 18.90 -3.99 2.72
CA ALA A 304 18.92 -5.27 2.03
C ALA A 304 18.34 -6.40 2.89
N ASP A 305 18.62 -6.42 4.19
CA ASP A 305 18.05 -7.37 5.13
C ASP A 305 16.53 -7.22 5.22
N ILE A 306 16.02 -5.98 5.35
CA ILE A 306 14.58 -5.70 5.38
C ILE A 306 13.93 -6.22 4.09
N GLU A 307 14.50 -5.93 2.94
CA GLU A 307 13.99 -6.40 1.66
C GLU A 307 13.96 -7.93 1.58
N LYS A 308 15.04 -8.59 1.96
CA LYS A 308 15.17 -10.06 1.94
C LYS A 308 14.18 -10.72 2.90
N ILE A 309 14.05 -10.20 4.13
CA ILE A 309 13.13 -10.73 5.14
C ILE A 309 11.70 -10.64 4.64
N THR A 310 11.25 -9.46 4.22
CA THR A 310 9.88 -9.23 3.78
C THR A 310 9.50 -10.13 2.59
N LYS A 311 10.32 -10.17 1.55
CA LYS A 311 10.07 -11.00 0.36
C LYS A 311 10.08 -12.50 0.69
N THR A 312 11.02 -12.95 1.54
CA THR A 312 11.11 -14.36 1.93
C THR A 312 9.85 -14.80 2.67
N TRP A 313 9.38 -13.99 3.61
CA TRP A 313 8.19 -14.32 4.37
C TRP A 313 6.91 -14.25 3.54
N VAL A 314 6.75 -13.28 2.65
CA VAL A 314 5.61 -13.24 1.71
C VAL A 314 5.53 -14.52 0.89
N LYS A 315 6.66 -14.99 0.35
CA LYS A 315 6.71 -16.24 -0.40
C LYS A 315 6.30 -17.45 0.46
N ARG A 316 6.85 -17.56 1.68
CA ARG A 316 6.52 -18.66 2.62
C ARG A 316 5.04 -18.66 2.98
N MET A 317 4.49 -17.48 3.30
CA MET A 317 3.07 -17.33 3.63
C MET A 317 2.16 -17.68 2.46
N GLY A 318 2.50 -17.21 1.25
CA GLY A 318 1.75 -17.55 0.03
C GLY A 318 1.71 -19.03 -0.27
N VAL A 319 2.86 -19.73 -0.16
CA VAL A 319 2.94 -21.20 -0.29
C VAL A 319 2.10 -21.87 0.77
N HIS A 320 2.21 -21.45 2.04
CA HIS A 320 1.43 -22.04 3.14
C HIS A 320 -0.10 -21.89 2.93
N VAL A 321 -0.55 -20.70 2.45
CA VAL A 321 -1.97 -20.49 2.12
C VAL A 321 -2.43 -21.43 1.02
N ALA A 322 -1.62 -21.62 -0.03
CA ALA A 322 -1.93 -22.51 -1.15
C ALA A 322 -2.00 -23.98 -0.71
N ASP A 323 -1.05 -24.43 0.11
CA ASP A 323 -0.98 -25.80 0.62
C ASP A 323 -2.13 -26.13 1.58
N LEU A 324 -2.56 -25.15 2.38
CA LEU A 324 -3.62 -25.33 3.34
C LEU A 324 -5.03 -25.31 2.70
N TRP A 325 -5.18 -24.57 1.59
CA TRP A 325 -6.47 -24.31 0.96
C TRP A 325 -7.32 -25.56 0.65
N PRO A 326 -6.78 -26.67 0.06
CA PRO A 326 -7.57 -27.85 -0.23
C PRO A 326 -8.18 -28.53 1.00
N SER A 327 -7.59 -28.35 2.19
CA SER A 327 -8.04 -28.95 3.45
C SER A 327 -9.20 -28.20 4.10
N LEU A 328 -9.49 -26.95 3.68
CA LEU A 328 -10.52 -26.10 4.28
C LEU A 328 -11.95 -26.46 3.83
N GLY A 329 -12.09 -27.29 2.80
CA GLY A 329 -13.37 -27.78 2.31
C GLY A 329 -14.17 -26.76 1.50
N ILE A 330 -15.39 -27.17 1.09
CA ILE A 330 -16.23 -26.40 0.14
C ILE A 330 -16.64 -25.01 0.66
N TYR A 331 -16.71 -24.82 1.97
CA TYR A 331 -16.99 -23.51 2.57
C TYR A 331 -15.96 -22.46 2.16
N ALA A 332 -14.69 -22.83 2.11
CA ALA A 332 -13.62 -21.95 1.67
C ALA A 332 -13.80 -21.51 0.19
N ALA A 333 -14.36 -22.37 -0.64
CA ALA A 333 -14.61 -22.08 -2.05
C ALA A 333 -15.85 -21.18 -2.29
N GLN A 334 -16.69 -20.96 -1.29
CA GLN A 334 -17.85 -20.08 -1.42
C GLN A 334 -17.39 -18.62 -1.58
N LYS A 335 -17.73 -18.01 -2.70
CA LYS A 335 -17.24 -16.70 -3.15
C LYS A 335 -17.42 -15.58 -2.10
N ASN A 336 -18.50 -15.65 -1.31
CA ASN A 336 -18.85 -14.65 -0.30
C ASN A 336 -18.38 -15.02 1.11
N SER A 337 -17.73 -16.17 1.31
CA SER A 337 -17.13 -16.48 2.60
C SER A 337 -15.93 -15.57 2.86
N GLU A 338 -15.77 -15.14 4.09
CA GLU A 338 -14.65 -14.28 4.47
C GLU A 338 -13.29 -14.95 4.17
N LEU A 339 -13.21 -16.27 4.38
CA LEU A 339 -12.03 -17.06 4.08
C LEU A 339 -11.65 -16.98 2.60
N ASN A 340 -12.63 -17.04 1.70
CA ASN A 340 -12.42 -16.88 0.25
C ASN A 340 -11.95 -15.47 -0.11
N ILE A 341 -12.56 -14.45 0.47
CA ILE A 341 -12.19 -13.05 0.25
C ILE A 341 -10.74 -12.82 0.64
N VAL A 342 -10.36 -13.24 1.84
CA VAL A 342 -8.98 -13.08 2.32
C VAL A 342 -7.98 -13.85 1.46
N PHE A 343 -8.32 -15.09 1.06
CA PHE A 343 -7.52 -15.88 0.14
C PHE A 343 -7.26 -15.13 -1.18
N ARG A 344 -8.30 -14.63 -1.84
CA ARG A 344 -8.21 -13.91 -3.10
C ARG A 344 -7.38 -12.64 -2.97
N ASN A 345 -7.58 -11.88 -1.89
CA ASN A 345 -6.82 -10.67 -1.61
C ASN A 345 -5.32 -10.95 -1.44
N ILE A 346 -4.96 -12.00 -0.69
CA ILE A 346 -3.57 -12.45 -0.49
C ILE A 346 -2.92 -12.74 -1.84
N PHE A 347 -3.57 -13.54 -2.70
CA PHE A 347 -2.99 -13.91 -4.00
C PHE A 347 -2.89 -12.73 -4.98
N THR A 348 -3.86 -11.84 -4.98
CA THR A 348 -3.78 -10.61 -5.78
C THR A 348 -2.65 -9.70 -5.29
N ALA A 349 -2.48 -9.55 -3.97
CA ALA A 349 -1.41 -8.75 -3.38
C ALA A 349 0.00 -9.28 -3.74
N THR A 350 0.17 -10.62 -3.87
CA THR A 350 1.46 -11.20 -4.29
C THR A 350 1.90 -10.76 -5.68
N GLN A 351 1.02 -10.23 -6.53
CA GLN A 351 1.38 -9.74 -7.85
C GLN A 351 2.12 -8.39 -7.81
N HIS A 352 2.18 -7.74 -6.65
CA HIS A 352 2.91 -6.48 -6.52
C HIS A 352 4.42 -6.72 -6.47
N ARG A 353 5.17 -6.05 -7.39
CA ARG A 353 6.62 -6.25 -7.59
C ARG A 353 7.46 -6.18 -6.31
N LEU A 354 7.13 -5.31 -5.35
CA LEU A 354 7.87 -5.18 -4.10
C LEU A 354 7.71 -6.38 -3.15
N LEU A 355 6.70 -7.21 -3.37
CA LEU A 355 6.44 -8.41 -2.57
C LEU A 355 7.01 -9.69 -3.21
N HIS A 356 7.49 -9.63 -4.46
CA HIS A 356 8.09 -10.77 -5.13
C HIS A 356 9.57 -10.98 -4.77
N LEU A 357 9.95 -12.25 -4.55
CA LEU A 357 11.33 -12.69 -4.70
C LEU A 357 11.61 -12.82 -6.21
N GLN A 358 12.50 -12.02 -6.71
CA GLN A 358 13.09 -12.22 -8.03
C GLN A 358 14.06 -13.39 -7.99
#